data_b7539cb603e29d7aeab71fd55ad9c28c
#
_entry.id   b7539cb603e29d7aeab71fd55ad9c28c
#
_cell.length_a   1.000
_cell.length_b   1.000
_cell.length_c   1.000
_cell.angle_alpha   90.00
_cell.angle_beta   90.00
_cell.angle_gamma   90.00
#
_symmetry.space_group_name_H-M   'P 1'
#
loop_
_entity.id
_entity.type
_entity.pdbx_description
1 polymer ?
#
loop_
_entity_poly.entity_id
_entity_poly.type
_entity_poly.pdbx_seq_one_letter_code
_entity_poly.pdbx_strand_id
1 'polypeptide(L)'
;GRSAFDSRFPAPQRYPARQTLEACQAVARLHGLSEAGVVYAQQNPAVIDQGVFHNDVISVGNGEVLFHHEDAFLDTEKVLAELHDKLGRRGGRFRAICVPRDQVAVEDAVKSYLFNSQLLSKADGSMLLVVPEECRNNPRVWNYLDQLTGDDGPIREVKVFDLKQSMQNGGGPACLRLRVALQERELAAVNPGVIMSAGLYDTLVAWVDRHYR
;
A
#
# COMPACT_ATOMS: atom_id res chain seq x y z
N GLY A 1 -5.93 0.49 -13.91
CA GLY A 1 -5.25 -0.09 -15.07
C GLY A 1 -5.59 0.61 -16.38
N ARG A 2 -4.86 0.29 -17.42
CA ARG A 2 -5.16 0.71 -18.79
C ARG A 2 -6.29 -0.14 -19.37
N SER A 3 -7.16 0.45 -20.23
CA SER A 3 -8.15 -0.34 -20.97
C SER A 3 -7.46 -1.38 -21.87
N ALA A 4 -8.01 -2.59 -21.90
CA ALA A 4 -7.57 -3.64 -22.83
C ALA A 4 -7.98 -3.34 -24.28
N PHE A 5 -8.98 -2.50 -24.48
CA PHE A 5 -9.57 -2.18 -25.78
C PHE A 5 -9.15 -0.82 -26.34
N ASP A 6 -8.36 -0.04 -25.58
CA ASP A 6 -7.92 1.28 -25.99
C ASP A 6 -6.38 1.37 -26.01
N SER A 7 -5.81 1.31 -27.20
CA SER A 7 -4.36 1.38 -27.39
C SER A 7 -3.77 2.80 -27.36
N ARG A 8 -4.60 3.85 -27.22
CA ARG A 8 -4.13 5.24 -27.19
C ARG A 8 -3.35 5.58 -25.91
N PHE A 9 -3.61 4.85 -24.82
CA PHE A 9 -2.89 5.05 -23.57
C PHE A 9 -1.55 4.33 -23.57
N PRO A 10 -0.51 4.93 -22.96
CA PRO A 10 0.80 4.31 -22.83
C PRO A 10 0.73 2.94 -22.15
N ALA A 11 1.57 2.03 -22.60
CA ALA A 11 1.71 0.68 -22.03
C ALA A 11 3.18 0.44 -21.67
N PRO A 12 3.45 -0.40 -20.65
CA PRO A 12 4.81 -0.84 -20.37
C PRO A 12 5.35 -1.66 -21.55
N GLN A 13 6.67 -1.61 -21.74
CA GLN A 13 7.35 -2.26 -22.87
C GLN A 13 8.07 -3.54 -22.47
N ARG A 14 8.54 -3.60 -21.21
CA ARG A 14 9.37 -4.69 -20.70
C ARG A 14 8.58 -5.73 -19.91
N TYR A 15 7.67 -5.27 -19.06
CA TYR A 15 6.87 -6.13 -18.20
C TYR A 15 5.38 -5.89 -18.41
N PRO A 16 4.53 -6.93 -18.32
CA PRO A 16 3.09 -6.75 -18.48
C PRO A 16 2.49 -5.98 -17.30
N ALA A 17 1.55 -5.07 -17.59
CA ALA A 17 0.66 -4.55 -16.56
C ALA A 17 -0.25 -5.68 -16.02
N ARG A 18 -0.46 -5.72 -14.72
CA ARG A 18 -1.17 -6.85 -14.09
C ARG A 18 -2.67 -6.83 -14.28
N GLN A 19 -3.27 -5.64 -14.37
CA GLN A 19 -4.71 -5.51 -14.35
C GLN A 19 -5.18 -4.46 -15.34
N THR A 20 -6.24 -4.76 -16.07
CA THR A 20 -6.87 -3.82 -17.00
C THR A 20 -7.88 -2.92 -16.27
N LEU A 21 -8.29 -1.84 -16.92
CA LEU A 21 -9.37 -0.98 -16.44
C LEU A 21 -10.67 -1.75 -16.25
N GLU A 22 -11.02 -2.59 -17.22
CA GLU A 22 -12.25 -3.39 -17.22
C GLU A 22 -12.27 -4.39 -16.06
N ALA A 23 -11.12 -4.98 -15.73
CA ALA A 23 -10.99 -5.85 -14.56
C ALA A 23 -11.20 -5.07 -13.26
N CYS A 24 -10.61 -3.87 -13.13
CA CYS A 24 -10.85 -2.99 -11.97
C CYS A 24 -12.33 -2.61 -11.84
N GLN A 25 -12.98 -2.28 -12.96
CA GLN A 25 -14.42 -1.98 -12.98
C GLN A 25 -15.27 -3.19 -12.60
N ALA A 26 -14.91 -4.40 -13.04
CA ALA A 26 -15.59 -5.63 -12.66
C ALA A 26 -15.49 -5.88 -11.14
N VAL A 27 -14.30 -5.68 -10.55
CA VAL A 27 -14.10 -5.79 -9.11
C VAL A 27 -14.94 -4.76 -8.35
N ALA A 28 -14.96 -3.50 -8.80
CA ALA A 28 -15.78 -2.46 -8.17
C ALA A 28 -17.27 -2.81 -8.19
N ARG A 29 -17.79 -3.33 -9.31
CA ARG A 29 -19.19 -3.79 -9.41
C ARG A 29 -19.45 -4.99 -8.50
N LEU A 30 -18.53 -5.95 -8.42
CA LEU A 30 -18.67 -7.11 -7.52
C LEU A 30 -18.81 -6.69 -6.06
N HIS A 31 -18.11 -5.64 -5.66
CA HIS A 31 -18.18 -5.07 -4.31
C HIS A 31 -19.29 -4.03 -4.13
N GLY A 32 -20.15 -3.83 -5.11
CA GLY A 32 -21.27 -2.87 -5.04
C GLY A 32 -20.81 -1.40 -4.94
N LEU A 33 -19.59 -1.09 -5.37
CA LEU A 33 -19.06 0.28 -5.31
C LEU A 33 -19.63 1.12 -6.45
N SER A 34 -20.18 2.28 -6.11
CA SER A 34 -20.63 3.26 -7.10
C SER A 34 -19.46 4.02 -7.72
N GLU A 35 -19.62 4.53 -8.93
CA GLU A 35 -18.60 5.36 -9.60
C GLU A 35 -18.19 6.60 -8.78
N ALA A 36 -19.12 7.16 -8.02
CA ALA A 36 -18.84 8.27 -7.10
C ALA A 36 -17.89 7.89 -5.96
N GLY A 37 -17.67 6.60 -5.71
CA GLY A 37 -16.80 6.09 -4.65
C GLY A 37 -15.53 5.42 -5.14
N VAL A 38 -15.25 5.45 -6.43
CA VAL A 38 -14.11 4.73 -7.03
C VAL A 38 -13.28 5.66 -7.90
N VAL A 39 -11.96 5.59 -7.76
CA VAL A 39 -10.99 6.21 -8.66
C VAL A 39 -10.22 5.12 -9.38
N TYR A 40 -10.18 5.17 -10.70
CA TYR A 40 -9.41 4.25 -11.53
C TYR A 40 -8.13 4.93 -11.99
N ALA A 41 -7.02 4.59 -11.35
CA ALA A 41 -5.72 5.12 -11.68
C ALA A 41 -4.92 4.14 -12.55
N GLN A 42 -4.29 4.64 -13.60
CA GLN A 42 -3.30 3.87 -14.34
C GLN A 42 -1.95 4.00 -13.65
N GLN A 43 -1.37 2.87 -13.24
CA GLN A 43 0.02 2.84 -12.78
C GLN A 43 0.94 3.29 -13.90
N ASN A 44 1.94 4.10 -13.59
CA ASN A 44 2.87 4.64 -14.56
C ASN A 44 3.62 3.49 -15.29
N PRO A 45 3.50 3.36 -16.61
CA PRO A 45 4.16 2.29 -17.36
C PRO A 45 5.69 2.28 -17.21
N ALA A 46 6.31 3.45 -17.10
CA ALA A 46 7.76 3.56 -16.95
C ALA A 46 8.26 2.96 -15.63
N VAL A 47 7.48 3.04 -14.54
CA VAL A 47 7.86 2.40 -13.29
C VAL A 47 7.57 0.90 -13.29
N ILE A 48 6.57 0.44 -14.04
CA ILE A 48 6.35 -1.00 -14.26
C ILE A 48 7.60 -1.60 -14.91
N ASP A 49 8.15 -0.94 -15.92
CA ASP A 49 9.36 -1.38 -16.63
C ASP A 49 10.64 -1.32 -15.77
N GLN A 50 10.61 -0.61 -14.65
CA GLN A 50 11.65 -0.59 -13.62
C GLN A 50 11.47 -1.65 -12.52
N GLY A 51 10.47 -2.53 -12.64
CA GLY A 51 10.24 -3.63 -11.70
C GLY A 51 9.10 -3.40 -10.71
N VAL A 52 8.34 -2.32 -10.84
CA VAL A 52 7.14 -2.08 -10.03
C VAL A 52 5.97 -2.91 -10.58
N PHE A 53 5.99 -4.19 -10.28
CA PHE A 53 5.02 -5.17 -10.80
C PHE A 53 3.66 -5.13 -10.09
N HIS A 54 3.58 -4.49 -8.92
CA HIS A 54 2.34 -4.23 -8.17
C HIS A 54 2.27 -2.76 -7.75
N ASN A 55 1.05 -2.23 -7.60
CA ASN A 55 0.89 -0.88 -7.09
C ASN A 55 1.39 -0.72 -5.64
N ASP A 56 1.32 -1.76 -4.82
CA ASP A 56 1.83 -1.76 -3.44
C ASP A 56 3.38 -1.72 -3.34
N VAL A 57 4.09 -1.72 -4.45
CA VAL A 57 5.54 -1.45 -4.52
C VAL A 57 5.82 0.05 -4.73
N ILE A 58 4.80 0.87 -5.06
CA ILE A 58 4.96 2.30 -5.36
C ILE A 58 3.98 3.20 -4.60
N SER A 59 2.98 2.64 -3.93
CA SER A 59 2.06 3.37 -3.08
C SER A 59 1.39 2.48 -2.03
N VAL A 60 1.00 3.06 -0.89
CA VAL A 60 0.20 2.42 0.14
C VAL A 60 -0.78 3.43 0.74
N GLY A 61 -2.02 3.01 0.97
CA GLY A 61 -3.06 3.85 1.55
C GLY A 61 -3.68 3.26 2.80
N ASN A 62 -4.16 4.12 3.69
CA ASN A 62 -5.03 3.75 4.81
C ASN A 62 -5.92 4.92 5.21
N GLY A 63 -7.24 4.66 5.34
CA GLY A 63 -8.20 5.71 5.66
C GLY A 63 -8.15 6.83 4.63
N GLU A 64 -7.86 8.04 5.08
CA GLU A 64 -7.79 9.24 4.25
C GLU A 64 -6.40 9.56 3.71
N VAL A 65 -5.40 8.72 4.00
CA VAL A 65 -3.99 8.96 3.65
C VAL A 65 -3.54 8.04 2.53
N LEU A 66 -2.90 8.62 1.52
CA LEU A 66 -2.16 7.93 0.47
C LEU A 66 -0.68 8.32 0.54
N PHE A 67 0.17 7.36 0.89
CA PHE A 67 1.62 7.47 0.81
C PHE A 67 2.06 6.89 -0.53
N HIS A 68 2.67 7.71 -1.39
CA HIS A 68 2.96 7.31 -2.76
C HIS A 68 4.24 7.96 -3.28
N HIS A 69 4.91 7.30 -4.22
CA HIS A 69 5.99 7.89 -4.97
C HIS A 69 5.46 8.93 -5.98
N GLU A 70 6.24 9.94 -6.28
CA GLU A 70 5.92 10.98 -7.28
C GLU A 70 5.53 10.35 -8.63
N ASP A 71 6.21 9.30 -9.04
CA ASP A 71 6.01 8.61 -10.32
C ASP A 71 4.99 7.46 -10.26
N ALA A 72 4.19 7.33 -9.20
CA ALA A 72 3.32 6.17 -9.02
C ALA A 72 2.29 5.99 -10.14
N PHE A 73 1.67 7.08 -10.59
CA PHE A 73 0.60 7.06 -11.57
C PHE A 73 0.99 7.79 -12.86
N LEU A 74 0.38 7.41 -13.97
CA LEU A 74 0.60 8.06 -15.27
C LEU A 74 0.26 9.56 -15.24
N ASP A 75 -0.77 9.93 -14.47
CA ASP A 75 -1.25 11.30 -14.28
C ASP A 75 -1.54 11.49 -12.79
N THR A 76 -0.48 11.62 -12.00
CA THR A 76 -0.56 11.67 -10.54
C THR A 76 -1.42 12.82 -10.05
N GLU A 77 -1.26 14.03 -10.62
CA GLU A 77 -2.03 15.21 -10.20
C GLU A 77 -3.53 15.01 -10.37
N LYS A 78 -3.95 14.48 -11.53
CA LYS A 78 -5.35 14.17 -11.81
C LYS A 78 -5.90 13.12 -10.86
N VAL A 79 -5.14 12.06 -10.60
CA VAL A 79 -5.54 11.00 -9.66
C VAL A 79 -5.74 11.58 -8.25
N LEU A 80 -4.82 12.41 -7.78
CA LEU A 80 -4.92 13.04 -6.46
C LEU A 80 -6.09 14.02 -6.37
N ALA A 81 -6.32 14.82 -7.43
CA ALA A 81 -7.47 15.73 -7.49
C ALA A 81 -8.80 14.98 -7.44
N GLU A 82 -8.93 13.88 -8.18
CA GLU A 82 -10.13 13.03 -8.17
C GLU A 82 -10.36 12.36 -6.80
N LEU A 83 -9.30 11.89 -6.14
CA LEU A 83 -9.37 11.34 -4.78
C LEU A 83 -9.82 12.41 -3.78
N HIS A 84 -9.26 13.61 -3.87
CA HIS A 84 -9.63 14.74 -3.02
C HIS A 84 -11.10 15.12 -3.18
N ASP A 85 -11.57 15.26 -4.42
CA ASP A 85 -12.97 15.60 -4.72
C ASP A 85 -13.94 14.52 -4.23
N LYS A 86 -13.72 13.26 -4.59
CA LYS A 86 -14.60 12.15 -4.24
C LYS A 86 -14.65 11.88 -2.74
N LEU A 87 -13.53 11.99 -2.03
CA LEU A 87 -13.48 11.82 -0.59
C LEU A 87 -14.11 13.04 0.12
N GLY A 88 -13.84 14.26 -0.36
CA GLY A 88 -14.42 15.50 0.16
C GLY A 88 -15.95 15.52 0.10
N ARG A 89 -16.53 15.03 -1.00
CA ARG A 89 -18.01 14.88 -1.14
C ARG A 89 -18.62 13.92 -0.12
N ARG A 90 -17.82 13.07 0.51
CA ARG A 90 -18.23 12.14 1.56
C ARG A 90 -17.90 12.62 2.97
N GLY A 91 -17.44 13.88 3.09
CA GLY A 91 -17.04 14.49 4.37
C GLY A 91 -15.66 14.10 4.86
N GLY A 92 -14.87 13.37 4.06
CA GLY A 92 -13.50 13.00 4.37
C GLY A 92 -12.48 14.07 3.96
N ARG A 93 -11.26 13.97 4.49
CA ARG A 93 -10.15 14.91 4.24
C ARG A 93 -8.96 14.16 3.64
N PHE A 94 -8.94 14.01 2.32
CA PHE A 94 -7.85 13.36 1.62
C PHE A 94 -6.49 14.02 1.90
N ARG A 95 -5.49 13.20 2.15
CA ARG A 95 -4.12 13.61 2.46
C ARG A 95 -3.15 12.76 1.64
N ALA A 96 -2.48 13.37 0.68
CA ALA A 96 -1.38 12.74 -0.05
C ALA A 96 -0.05 13.02 0.65
N ILE A 97 0.79 12.00 0.76
CA ILE A 97 2.19 12.10 1.18
C ILE A 97 3.02 11.62 0.00
N CYS A 98 3.59 12.56 -0.71
CA CYS A 98 4.40 12.30 -1.89
C CYS A 98 5.86 12.08 -1.50
N VAL A 99 6.47 11.01 -2.02
CA VAL A 99 7.91 10.76 -1.94
C VAL A 99 8.54 11.27 -3.23
N PRO A 100 9.33 12.37 -3.17
CA PRO A 100 9.97 12.93 -4.35
C PRO A 100 11.06 12.00 -4.89
N ARG A 101 11.21 11.96 -6.22
CA ARG A 101 12.22 11.12 -6.90
C ARG A 101 13.66 11.51 -6.62
N ASP A 102 13.90 12.77 -6.28
CA ASP A 102 15.21 13.29 -5.91
C ASP A 102 15.64 12.85 -4.50
N GLN A 103 14.68 12.58 -3.61
CA GLN A 103 14.94 12.03 -2.29
C GLN A 103 15.04 10.51 -2.30
N VAL A 104 14.09 9.83 -2.94
CA VAL A 104 14.07 8.37 -3.08
C VAL A 104 13.78 8.03 -4.53
N ALA A 105 14.76 7.51 -5.24
CA ALA A 105 14.56 7.03 -6.60
C ALA A 105 13.65 5.79 -6.64
N VAL A 106 12.98 5.54 -7.79
CA VAL A 106 12.14 4.34 -7.97
C VAL A 106 12.91 3.06 -7.68
N GLU A 107 14.18 2.98 -8.10
CA GLU A 107 15.04 1.83 -7.83
C GLU A 107 15.26 1.59 -6.33
N ASP A 108 15.47 2.66 -5.54
CA ASP A 108 15.62 2.58 -4.10
C ASP A 108 14.30 2.14 -3.43
N ALA A 109 13.17 2.68 -3.89
CA ALA A 109 11.85 2.28 -3.40
C ALA A 109 11.54 0.80 -3.68
N VAL A 110 11.91 0.31 -4.87
CA VAL A 110 11.75 -1.10 -5.24
C VAL A 110 12.65 -2.00 -4.40
N LYS A 111 13.94 -1.68 -4.27
CA LYS A 111 14.93 -2.48 -3.53
C LYS A 111 14.62 -2.55 -2.03
N SER A 112 14.14 -1.45 -1.47
CA SER A 112 13.81 -1.38 -0.03
C SER A 112 12.41 -1.88 0.31
N TYR A 113 11.55 -2.11 -0.69
CA TYR A 113 10.12 -2.38 -0.48
C TYR A 113 9.40 -1.30 0.35
N LEU A 114 9.84 -0.03 0.21
CA LEU A 114 9.32 1.10 0.98
C LEU A 114 7.79 1.17 1.00
N PHE A 115 7.14 1.03 -0.14
CA PHE A 115 5.68 1.09 -0.24
C PHE A 115 4.99 -0.26 0.00
N ASN A 116 5.72 -1.38 -0.08
CA ASN A 116 5.23 -2.68 0.35
C ASN A 116 5.29 -2.77 1.88
N SER A 117 4.73 -1.78 2.53
CA SER A 117 4.67 -1.53 3.97
C SER A 117 3.23 -1.61 4.46
N GLN A 118 3.05 -1.54 5.78
CA GLN A 118 1.73 -1.39 6.37
C GLN A 118 1.59 -0.01 6.99
N LEU A 119 0.66 0.78 6.49
CA LEU A 119 0.28 2.06 7.09
C LEU A 119 -0.90 1.81 8.04
N LEU A 120 -0.68 2.02 9.34
CA LEU A 120 -1.63 1.68 10.40
C LEU A 120 -2.07 2.94 11.15
N SER A 121 -3.37 3.03 11.46
CA SER A 121 -3.92 4.09 12.30
C SER A 121 -3.76 3.74 13.77
N LYS A 122 -3.36 4.72 14.60
CA LYS A 122 -3.28 4.62 16.06
C LYS A 122 -4.50 5.27 16.70
N ALA A 123 -4.76 4.94 17.95
CA ALA A 123 -5.90 5.46 18.70
C ALA A 123 -5.84 6.99 18.91
N ASP A 124 -4.66 7.59 18.90
CA ASP A 124 -4.43 9.04 19.01
C ASP A 124 -4.63 9.80 17.69
N GLY A 125 -5.02 9.10 16.62
CA GLY A 125 -5.20 9.68 15.29
C GLY A 125 -3.91 9.78 14.48
N SER A 126 -2.75 9.50 15.05
CA SER A 126 -1.49 9.40 14.33
C SER A 126 -1.39 8.07 13.57
N MET A 127 -0.39 7.95 12.71
CA MET A 127 -0.13 6.74 11.94
C MET A 127 1.25 6.17 12.21
N LEU A 128 1.33 4.85 12.13
CA LEU A 128 2.53 4.04 12.18
C LEU A 128 2.78 3.42 10.80
N LEU A 129 4.00 3.51 10.31
CA LEU A 129 4.46 2.81 9.12
C LEU A 129 5.31 1.60 9.54
N VAL A 130 4.86 0.39 9.16
CA VAL A 130 5.61 -0.85 9.37
C VAL A 130 6.34 -1.20 8.09
N VAL A 131 7.67 -1.24 8.16
CA VAL A 131 8.54 -1.45 7.00
C VAL A 131 9.50 -2.62 7.20
N PRO A 132 10.01 -3.24 6.12
CA PRO A 132 11.05 -4.25 6.21
C PRO A 132 12.42 -3.61 6.51
N GLU A 133 13.35 -4.44 6.96
CA GLU A 133 14.72 -4.01 7.33
C GLU A 133 15.48 -3.39 6.15
N GLU A 134 15.16 -3.75 4.93
CA GLU A 134 15.71 -3.20 3.70
C GLU A 134 15.53 -1.66 3.62
N CYS A 135 14.47 -1.11 4.22
CA CYS A 135 14.29 0.33 4.32
C CYS A 135 15.37 0.99 5.20
N ARG A 136 15.72 0.37 6.32
CA ARG A 136 16.79 0.85 7.23
C ARG A 136 18.17 0.72 6.57
N ASN A 137 18.37 -0.32 5.79
CA ASN A 137 19.64 -0.61 5.13
C ASN A 137 19.89 0.24 3.88
N ASN A 138 18.89 0.98 3.39
CA ASN A 138 19.03 1.95 2.32
C ASN A 138 19.13 3.37 2.91
N PRO A 139 20.29 4.03 2.85
CA PRO A 139 20.48 5.34 3.50
C PRO A 139 19.55 6.45 3.00
N ARG A 140 19.21 6.45 1.71
CA ARG A 140 18.28 7.47 1.14
C ARG A 140 16.88 7.28 1.68
N VAL A 141 16.41 6.04 1.67
CA VAL A 141 15.09 5.68 2.19
C VAL A 141 15.01 5.96 3.67
N TRP A 142 16.05 5.58 4.44
CA TRP A 142 16.05 5.79 5.88
C TRP A 142 16.06 7.27 6.25
N ASN A 143 16.89 8.09 5.57
CA ASN A 143 16.91 9.54 5.78
C ASN A 143 15.55 10.18 5.47
N TYR A 144 14.88 9.74 4.41
CA TYR A 144 13.54 10.22 4.08
C TYR A 144 12.53 9.86 5.18
N LEU A 145 12.54 8.61 5.67
CA LEU A 145 11.64 8.16 6.73
C LEU A 145 11.88 8.89 8.06
N ASP A 146 13.12 9.18 8.39
CA ASP A 146 13.50 9.96 9.58
C ASP A 146 12.93 11.38 9.51
N GLN A 147 13.08 12.06 8.38
CA GLN A 147 12.49 13.38 8.13
C GLN A 147 10.95 13.31 8.19
N LEU A 148 10.35 12.33 7.54
CA LEU A 148 8.90 12.14 7.49
C LEU A 148 8.27 12.04 8.89
N THR A 149 8.94 11.37 9.83
CA THR A 149 8.43 11.23 11.21
C THR A 149 8.63 12.49 12.05
N GLY A 150 9.59 13.34 11.68
CA GLY A 150 9.83 14.64 12.31
C GLY A 150 8.88 15.76 11.88
N ASP A 151 8.26 15.61 10.70
CA ASP A 151 7.32 16.58 10.13
C ASP A 151 5.96 16.55 10.83
N ASP A 152 5.15 17.62 10.63
CA ASP A 152 3.76 17.69 11.13
C ASP A 152 2.76 16.83 10.36
N GLY A 153 3.24 15.79 9.67
CA GLY A 153 2.46 14.81 8.92
C GLY A 153 1.70 13.83 9.82
N PRO A 154 0.87 12.96 9.25
CA PRO A 154 0.14 11.95 10.02
C PRO A 154 1.03 10.77 10.46
N ILE A 155 2.10 10.45 9.72
CA ILE A 155 3.02 9.36 10.06
C ILE A 155 4.01 9.85 11.11
N ARG A 156 3.90 9.32 12.33
CA ARG A 156 4.71 9.74 13.48
C ARG A 156 5.69 8.68 13.96
N GLU A 157 5.58 7.48 13.45
CA GLU A 157 6.37 6.35 13.90
C GLU A 157 6.67 5.42 12.73
N VAL A 158 7.89 4.88 12.69
CA VAL A 158 8.29 3.81 11.78
C VAL A 158 8.74 2.62 12.61
N LYS A 159 8.17 1.45 12.37
CA LYS A 159 8.63 0.18 12.94
C LYS A 159 9.25 -0.69 11.85
N VAL A 160 10.43 -1.20 12.16
CA VAL A 160 11.22 -2.02 11.25
C VAL A 160 11.20 -3.48 11.73
N PHE A 161 10.93 -4.39 10.82
CA PHE A 161 11.02 -5.83 11.07
C PHE A 161 11.90 -6.51 10.05
N ASP A 162 12.67 -7.52 10.50
CA ASP A 162 13.34 -8.44 9.59
C ASP A 162 12.29 -9.40 9.00
N LEU A 163 11.98 -9.20 7.73
CA LEU A 163 11.03 -10.00 6.98
C LEU A 163 11.70 -10.73 5.80
N LYS A 164 13.01 -10.84 5.84
CA LYS A 164 13.84 -11.36 4.76
C LYS A 164 13.39 -12.73 4.27
N GLN A 165 13.09 -13.65 5.19
CA GLN A 165 12.61 -14.99 4.82
C GLN A 165 11.23 -14.95 4.13
N SER A 166 10.30 -14.11 4.62
CA SER A 166 9.00 -13.92 3.97
C SER A 166 9.17 -13.32 2.59
N MET A 167 10.02 -12.31 2.45
CA MET A 167 10.27 -11.62 1.17
C MET A 167 10.94 -12.54 0.15
N GLN A 168 11.84 -13.42 0.56
CA GLN A 168 12.44 -14.45 -0.30
C GLN A 168 11.40 -15.44 -0.83
N ASN A 169 10.31 -15.66 -0.09
CA ASN A 169 9.15 -16.46 -0.51
C ASN A 169 8.06 -15.62 -1.22
N GLY A 170 8.35 -14.38 -1.57
CA GLY A 170 7.50 -13.52 -2.40
C GLY A 170 6.50 -12.64 -1.64
N GLY A 171 6.59 -12.55 -0.30
CA GLY A 171 5.65 -11.76 0.50
C GLY A 171 6.32 -10.69 1.37
N GLY A 172 6.19 -9.41 1.00
CA GLY A 172 6.49 -8.28 1.89
C GLY A 172 5.32 -7.94 2.83
N PRO A 173 5.46 -6.91 3.69
CA PRO A 173 4.43 -6.56 4.69
C PRO A 173 3.04 -6.31 4.12
N ALA A 174 2.93 -5.67 2.95
CA ALA A 174 1.65 -5.42 2.29
C ALA A 174 1.01 -6.71 1.76
N CYS A 175 1.81 -7.67 1.29
CA CYS A 175 1.32 -8.94 0.73
C CYS A 175 0.65 -9.82 1.79
N LEU A 176 1.00 -9.63 3.06
CA LEU A 176 0.45 -10.36 4.21
C LEU A 176 -0.75 -9.66 4.84
N ARG A 177 -1.21 -8.56 4.25
CA ARG A 177 -2.30 -7.75 4.78
C ARG A 177 -3.59 -7.95 4.00
N LEU A 178 -4.67 -8.27 4.72
CA LEU A 178 -6.03 -8.08 4.26
C LEU A 178 -6.71 -7.08 5.20
N ARG A 179 -7.26 -6.00 4.66
CA ARG A 179 -7.99 -5.01 5.42
C ARG A 179 -9.48 -5.11 5.09
N VAL A 180 -10.27 -5.39 6.12
CA VAL A 180 -11.73 -5.52 6.01
C VAL A 180 -12.39 -4.46 6.91
N ALA A 181 -13.24 -3.62 6.33
CA ALA A 181 -14.05 -2.68 7.10
C ALA A 181 -15.27 -3.43 7.65
N LEU A 182 -15.43 -3.43 8.97
CA LEU A 182 -16.52 -4.10 9.68
C LEU A 182 -17.24 -3.11 10.59
N GLN A 183 -18.55 -3.23 10.68
CA GLN A 183 -19.33 -2.61 11.75
C GLN A 183 -19.15 -3.41 13.05
N GLU A 184 -19.43 -2.80 14.18
CA GLU A 184 -19.26 -3.43 15.50
C GLU A 184 -20.01 -4.78 15.61
N ARG A 185 -21.25 -4.84 15.10
CA ARG A 185 -22.02 -6.09 15.05
C ARG A 185 -21.40 -7.18 14.15
N GLU A 186 -20.72 -6.76 13.08
CA GLU A 186 -20.05 -7.68 12.15
C GLU A 186 -18.75 -8.19 12.77
N LEU A 187 -18.02 -7.32 13.47
CA LEU A 187 -16.84 -7.71 14.23
C LEU A 187 -17.18 -8.73 15.32
N ALA A 188 -18.30 -8.55 16.03
CA ALA A 188 -18.78 -9.48 17.03
C ALA A 188 -19.18 -10.87 16.45
N ALA A 189 -19.52 -10.93 15.16
CA ALA A 189 -19.84 -12.17 14.44
C ALA A 189 -18.62 -12.86 13.82
N VAL A 190 -17.45 -12.24 13.85
CA VAL A 190 -16.20 -12.85 13.34
C VAL A 190 -15.84 -14.06 14.19
N ASN A 191 -15.36 -15.13 13.55
CA ASN A 191 -14.86 -16.30 14.27
C ASN A 191 -13.74 -15.88 15.24
N PRO A 192 -13.91 -16.05 16.57
CA PRO A 192 -12.92 -15.63 17.56
C PRO A 192 -11.57 -16.33 17.39
N GLY A 193 -11.54 -17.51 16.75
CA GLY A 193 -10.31 -18.25 16.47
C GLY A 193 -9.38 -17.58 15.44
N VAL A 194 -9.83 -16.53 14.73
CA VAL A 194 -8.99 -15.77 13.78
C VAL A 194 -8.57 -14.40 14.34
N ILE A 195 -9.04 -14.05 15.53
CA ILE A 195 -8.66 -12.81 16.19
C ILE A 195 -7.43 -13.09 17.07
N MET A 196 -6.35 -12.34 16.84
CA MET A 196 -5.11 -12.53 17.57
C MET A 196 -5.32 -12.33 19.09
N SER A 197 -4.91 -13.30 19.85
CA SER A 197 -4.86 -13.29 21.30
C SER A 197 -3.53 -13.89 21.79
N ALA A 198 -3.18 -13.70 23.04
CA ALA A 198 -1.97 -14.32 23.60
C ALA A 198 -1.96 -15.86 23.39
N GLY A 199 -3.09 -16.53 23.66
CA GLY A 199 -3.19 -17.97 23.48
C GLY A 199 -3.09 -18.43 22.02
N LEU A 200 -3.66 -17.65 21.07
CA LEU A 200 -3.50 -17.95 19.64
C LEU A 200 -2.04 -17.73 19.21
N TYR A 201 -1.41 -16.66 19.67
CA TYR A 201 0.01 -16.38 19.39
C TYR A 201 0.89 -17.54 19.86
N ASP A 202 0.76 -17.97 21.11
CA ASP A 202 1.53 -19.10 21.67
C ASP A 202 1.30 -20.40 20.90
N THR A 203 0.05 -20.64 20.49
CA THR A 203 -0.30 -21.81 19.66
C THR A 203 0.38 -21.76 18.30
N LEU A 204 0.39 -20.59 17.64
CA LEU A 204 1.04 -20.40 16.33
C LEU A 204 2.56 -20.52 16.44
N VAL A 205 3.18 -19.95 17.48
CA VAL A 205 4.62 -20.08 17.74
C VAL A 205 5.00 -21.55 17.92
N ALA A 206 4.29 -22.28 18.76
CA ALA A 206 4.55 -23.71 18.98
C ALA A 206 4.36 -24.53 17.69
N TRP A 207 3.39 -24.16 16.85
CA TRP A 207 3.16 -24.82 15.56
C TRP A 207 4.30 -24.53 14.58
N VAL A 208 4.75 -23.27 14.49
CA VAL A 208 5.90 -22.89 13.63
C VAL A 208 7.17 -23.60 14.08
N ASP A 209 7.48 -23.58 15.38
CA ASP A 209 8.67 -24.26 15.94
C ASP A 209 8.69 -25.78 15.68
N ARG A 210 7.51 -26.37 15.60
CA ARG A 210 7.37 -27.81 15.32
C ARG A 210 7.55 -28.14 13.83
N HIS A 211 7.15 -27.28 12.91
CA HIS A 211 7.01 -27.60 11.50
C HIS A 211 8.01 -26.87 10.58
N TYR A 212 8.57 -25.74 11.06
CA TYR A 212 9.52 -24.91 10.32
C TYR A 212 10.79 -24.76 11.15
N ARG A 213 11.76 -25.60 10.86
CA ARG A 213 13.11 -25.55 11.46
C ARG A 213 14.13 -25.13 10.44
#